data_1cfa49eba2a3724e7f0423216f210aad
#
_entry.id   1cfa49eba2a3724e7f0423216f210aad
#
_cell.length_a   1.000
_cell.length_b   1.000
_cell.length_c   1.000
_cell.angle_alpha   90.00
_cell.angle_beta   90.00
_cell.angle_gamma   90.00
#
_symmetry.space_group_name_H-M   'P 1'
#
loop_
_entity.id
_entity.type
_entity.pdbx_description
1 polymer ?
#
loop_
_entity_poly.entity_id
_entity_poly.type
_entity_poly.pdbx_seq_one_letter_code
_entity_poly.pdbx_strand_id
1 'polypeptide(L)'
;TNYNEAVIECIDFEKELKSNGYERTIVSVSETSTDYGIGDAVVKYREYMSGESKFAHLKKNVSQDHIDECVRFCWKLVENVALSKNIKRIRPTDIKIEDVSNFYKWAEEYYGDRSFNKCFIALRAFFEFLIEIENIEMKNPFRKFVPKSVTPSSIDIITEDEFNQVLAAVDTFNPFITLGGKGEKKNLYKPYLKDGFKLFLLTGGRREEVVDLKWSDIYSTPQGVKLFIIDNLKVKRMKKNNKECKKYIGINVDLEDFLIELGMNEKIGTDEYILYPNRTSTTKTIMTDLSRGFSHYKEGAGIKKDISLSNLRKTYLTWHHQVLGDDTGLVSSHSTTQVLEKYYLDPKVLTAVEISALKVRVFGKK
;
A
#
# COMPACT_ATOMS: atom_id res chain seq x y z
N THR A 1 -2.67 4.03 28.54
CA THR A 1 -4.09 4.21 28.94
C THR A 1 -4.64 2.85 29.31
N ASN A 2 -5.10 2.71 30.55
CA ASN A 2 -5.66 1.48 31.07
C ASN A 2 -7.02 1.28 30.38
N TYR A 3 -7.30 0.06 29.86
CA TYR A 3 -8.57 -0.29 29.20
C TYR A 3 -9.78 0.13 30.05
N ASN A 4 -9.68 -0.02 31.38
CA ASN A 4 -10.74 0.34 32.31
C ASN A 4 -11.01 1.86 32.36
N GLU A 5 -9.98 2.70 32.22
CA GLU A 5 -10.14 4.17 32.15
C GLU A 5 -10.84 4.59 30.86
N ALA A 6 -10.48 3.97 29.73
CA ALA A 6 -11.13 4.24 28.44
C ALA A 6 -12.62 3.81 28.46
N VAL A 7 -12.95 2.69 29.14
CA VAL A 7 -14.34 2.24 29.32
C VAL A 7 -15.13 3.21 30.19
N ILE A 8 -14.54 3.72 31.27
CA ILE A 8 -15.19 4.72 32.14
C ILE A 8 -15.45 6.01 31.38
N GLU A 9 -14.46 6.52 30.62
CA GLU A 9 -14.63 7.71 29.76
C GLU A 9 -15.74 7.52 28.70
N CYS A 10 -15.83 6.34 28.10
CA CYS A 10 -16.90 6.02 27.14
C CYS A 10 -18.29 6.01 27.82
N ILE A 11 -18.39 5.44 29.04
CA ILE A 11 -19.65 5.39 29.79
C ILE A 11 -20.08 6.80 30.21
N ASP A 12 -19.14 7.64 30.66
CA ASP A 12 -19.44 9.00 31.06
C ASP A 12 -19.84 9.88 29.88
N PHE A 13 -19.18 9.69 28.73
CA PHE A 13 -19.56 10.33 27.46
C PHE A 13 -20.95 9.88 26.98
N GLU A 14 -21.26 8.60 27.09
CA GLU A 14 -22.60 8.08 26.75
C GLU A 14 -23.69 8.66 27.68
N LYS A 15 -23.41 8.82 28.96
CA LYS A 15 -24.33 9.48 29.91
C LYS A 15 -24.56 10.95 29.58
N GLU A 16 -23.49 11.66 29.23
CA GLU A 16 -23.56 13.05 28.80
C GLU A 16 -24.39 13.21 27.52
N LEU A 17 -24.19 12.33 26.52
CA LEU A 17 -25.01 12.29 25.31
C LEU A 17 -26.49 12.01 25.61
N LYS A 18 -26.78 11.06 26.49
CA LYS A 18 -28.16 10.72 26.91
C LYS A 18 -28.83 11.89 27.64
N SER A 19 -28.11 12.58 28.54
CA SER A 19 -28.63 13.75 29.24
C SER A 19 -28.97 14.92 28.33
N ASN A 20 -28.28 15.02 27.18
CA ASN A 20 -28.50 16.04 26.16
C ASN A 20 -29.43 15.58 25.03
N GLY A 21 -30.19 14.47 25.22
CA GLY A 21 -31.14 13.95 24.25
C GLY A 21 -30.52 13.48 22.94
N TYR A 22 -29.23 13.11 22.94
CA TYR A 22 -28.41 12.82 21.74
C TYR A 22 -28.31 14.01 20.77
N GLU A 23 -28.81 15.17 21.14
CA GLU A 23 -28.57 16.39 20.38
C GLU A 23 -27.15 16.87 20.69
N ARG A 24 -26.31 16.94 19.65
CA ARG A 24 -25.13 17.79 19.73
C ARG A 24 -25.63 19.19 20.00
N THR A 25 -25.29 19.75 21.12
CA THR A 25 -25.43 21.20 21.30
C THR A 25 -24.53 21.85 20.25
N ILE A 26 -25.11 22.12 19.08
CA ILE A 26 -24.49 22.99 18.10
C ILE A 26 -24.55 24.36 18.75
N VAL A 27 -23.57 24.67 19.58
CA VAL A 27 -23.28 26.06 19.91
C VAL A 27 -23.06 26.68 18.53
N SER A 28 -23.99 27.52 18.11
CA SER A 28 -23.86 28.33 16.91
C SER A 28 -22.68 29.29 17.16
N VAL A 29 -21.50 28.79 16.89
CA VAL A 29 -20.27 29.57 16.91
C VAL A 29 -20.37 30.45 15.67
N SER A 30 -20.44 31.76 15.89
CA SER A 30 -20.28 32.76 14.84
C SER A 30 -19.13 32.37 13.94
N GLU A 31 -19.28 32.47 12.63
CA GLU A 31 -18.38 31.96 11.57
C GLU A 31 -16.92 32.48 11.61
N THR A 32 -16.48 33.10 12.67
CA THR A 32 -15.16 33.73 12.83
C THR A 32 -14.28 33.18 13.98
N SER A 33 -14.72 32.17 14.74
CA SER A 33 -13.85 31.63 15.81
C SER A 33 -13.15 30.35 15.35
N THR A 34 -11.86 30.49 15.06
CA THR A 34 -10.86 29.41 14.86
C THR A 34 -10.50 28.68 16.18
N ASP A 35 -11.43 28.66 17.14
CA ASP A 35 -11.18 28.19 18.50
C ASP A 35 -11.62 26.75 18.71
N TYR A 36 -11.02 25.83 17.94
CA TYR A 36 -11.24 24.40 18.11
C TYR A 36 -9.95 23.66 18.53
N GLY A 37 -10.15 22.53 19.22
CA GLY A 37 -9.04 21.71 19.69
C GLY A 37 -8.25 21.07 18.56
N ILE A 38 -7.01 20.67 18.86
CA ILE A 38 -6.15 20.01 17.88
C ILE A 38 -6.73 18.67 17.41
N GLY A 39 -7.51 17.98 18.25
CA GLY A 39 -8.21 16.76 17.86
C GLY A 39 -9.28 17.03 16.77
N ASP A 40 -10.07 18.09 16.94
CA ASP A 40 -11.06 18.52 15.93
C ASP A 40 -10.37 18.94 14.63
N ALA A 41 -9.20 19.59 14.74
CA ALA A 41 -8.37 19.93 13.60
C ALA A 41 -7.98 18.70 12.77
N VAL A 42 -7.62 17.58 13.42
CA VAL A 42 -7.29 16.32 12.73
C VAL A 42 -8.52 15.73 12.04
N VAL A 43 -9.71 15.80 12.66
CA VAL A 43 -10.96 15.34 12.04
C VAL A 43 -11.27 16.17 10.80
N LYS A 44 -11.21 17.51 10.89
CA LYS A 44 -11.41 18.40 9.74
C LYS A 44 -10.42 18.15 8.61
N TYR A 45 -9.15 17.87 8.94
CA TYR A 45 -8.15 17.51 7.94
C TYR A 45 -8.48 16.21 7.22
N ARG A 46 -9.01 15.22 7.93
CA ARG A 46 -9.50 13.98 7.32
C ARG A 46 -10.65 14.24 6.35
N GLU A 47 -11.65 15.01 6.77
CA GLU A 47 -12.78 15.42 5.93
C GLU A 47 -12.33 16.19 4.69
N TYR A 48 -11.36 17.08 4.83
CA TYR A 48 -10.75 17.80 3.71
C TYR A 48 -10.06 16.83 2.73
N MET A 49 -9.24 15.91 3.22
CA MET A 49 -8.54 14.96 2.37
C MET A 49 -9.49 13.99 1.67
N SER A 50 -10.58 13.56 2.32
CA SER A 50 -11.61 12.69 1.73
C SER A 50 -12.57 13.43 0.80
N GLY A 51 -12.57 14.77 0.83
CA GLY A 51 -13.44 15.61 0.02
C GLY A 51 -14.86 15.72 0.55
N GLU A 52 -15.05 15.45 1.85
CA GLU A 52 -16.31 15.59 2.57
C GLU A 52 -16.51 16.99 3.17
N SER A 53 -15.45 17.82 3.17
CA SER A 53 -15.49 19.18 3.67
C SER A 53 -16.17 20.15 2.68
N LYS A 54 -16.54 21.34 3.18
CA LYS A 54 -17.01 22.45 2.33
C LYS A 54 -16.03 22.87 1.22
N PHE A 55 -14.77 22.46 1.32
CA PHE A 55 -13.71 22.70 0.34
C PHE A 55 -13.51 21.51 -0.62
N ALA A 56 -14.55 20.77 -0.96
CA ALA A 56 -14.48 19.58 -1.82
C ALA A 56 -13.81 19.85 -3.18
N HIS A 57 -13.88 21.09 -3.70
CA HIS A 57 -13.21 21.52 -4.95
C HIS A 57 -11.67 21.52 -4.85
N LEU A 58 -11.12 21.57 -3.63
CA LEU A 58 -9.67 21.50 -3.35
C LEU A 58 -9.17 20.09 -3.02
N LYS A 59 -10.08 19.11 -3.04
CA LYS A 59 -9.74 17.70 -2.76
C LYS A 59 -8.58 17.23 -3.59
N LYS A 60 -7.57 16.65 -2.92
CA LYS A 60 -6.48 15.92 -3.59
C LYS A 60 -6.94 14.52 -3.97
N ASN A 61 -6.57 14.06 -5.16
CA ASN A 61 -6.87 12.69 -5.59
C ASN A 61 -5.85 11.71 -4.99
N VAL A 62 -6.08 11.31 -3.76
CA VAL A 62 -5.22 10.38 -3.01
C VAL A 62 -6.02 9.15 -2.58
N SER A 63 -5.32 8.05 -2.30
CA SER A 63 -5.96 6.82 -1.84
C SER A 63 -6.39 6.92 -0.38
N GLN A 64 -7.40 6.13 0.02
CA GLN A 64 -7.85 6.05 1.42
C GLN A 64 -6.71 5.64 2.35
N ASP A 65 -5.86 4.67 1.96
CA ASP A 65 -4.71 4.26 2.76
C ASP A 65 -3.73 5.42 3.02
N HIS A 66 -3.58 6.36 2.05
CA HIS A 66 -2.75 7.55 2.24
C HIS A 66 -3.40 8.55 3.21
N ILE A 67 -4.72 8.75 3.12
CA ILE A 67 -5.47 9.58 4.06
C ILE A 67 -5.30 9.03 5.48
N ASP A 68 -5.54 7.73 5.66
CA ASP A 68 -5.43 7.05 6.95
C ASP A 68 -3.99 7.11 7.50
N GLU A 69 -2.97 7.01 6.64
CA GLU A 69 -1.55 7.17 7.03
C GLU A 69 -1.28 8.59 7.53
N CYS A 70 -1.70 9.63 6.80
CA CYS A 70 -1.51 11.03 7.20
C CYS A 70 -2.23 11.36 8.51
N VAL A 71 -3.49 10.95 8.64
CA VAL A 71 -4.30 11.14 9.85
C VAL A 71 -3.67 10.43 11.05
N ARG A 72 -3.16 9.22 10.86
CA ARG A 72 -2.43 8.48 11.91
C ARG A 72 -1.20 9.25 12.39
N PHE A 73 -0.43 9.87 11.49
CA PHE A 73 0.72 10.69 11.89
C PHE A 73 0.29 11.93 12.69
N CYS A 74 -0.83 12.58 12.31
CA CYS A 74 -1.38 13.68 13.07
C CYS A 74 -1.77 13.23 14.49
N TRP A 75 -2.45 12.09 14.64
CA TRP A 75 -2.79 11.53 15.94
C TRP A 75 -1.55 11.18 16.77
N LYS A 76 -0.46 10.70 16.15
CA LYS A 76 0.80 10.45 16.88
C LYS A 76 1.43 11.72 17.44
N LEU A 77 1.33 12.85 16.73
CA LEU A 77 1.72 14.14 17.29
C LEU A 77 0.83 14.52 18.48
N VAL A 78 -0.50 14.38 18.33
CA VAL A 78 -1.46 14.69 19.38
C VAL A 78 -1.21 13.84 20.64
N GLU A 79 -1.01 12.52 20.48
CA GLU A 79 -0.66 11.60 21.57
C GLU A 79 0.64 12.02 22.29
N ASN A 80 1.66 12.42 21.53
CA ASN A 80 2.94 12.84 22.11
C ASN A 80 2.81 14.15 22.91
N VAL A 81 2.09 15.12 22.36
CA VAL A 81 1.83 16.40 23.04
C VAL A 81 0.97 16.21 24.30
N ALA A 82 0.06 15.24 24.27
CA ALA A 82 -0.78 14.89 25.42
C ALA A 82 0.01 14.38 26.64
N LEU A 83 1.26 13.95 26.46
CA LEU A 83 2.13 13.55 27.57
C LEU A 83 2.50 14.73 28.48
N SER A 84 2.49 15.95 27.96
CA SER A 84 2.92 17.16 28.70
C SER A 84 1.81 18.21 28.83
N LYS A 85 0.73 18.11 28.06
CA LYS A 85 -0.35 19.11 27.99
C LYS A 85 -1.73 18.47 28.06
N ASN A 86 -2.71 19.21 28.58
CA ASN A 86 -4.10 18.72 28.59
C ASN A 86 -4.71 18.81 27.19
N ILE A 87 -4.92 17.68 26.54
CA ILE A 87 -5.39 17.55 25.16
C ILE A 87 -6.74 18.25 24.90
N LYS A 88 -7.65 18.26 25.88
CA LYS A 88 -8.98 18.89 25.74
C LYS A 88 -8.89 20.43 25.59
N ARG A 89 -7.74 21.04 25.91
CA ARG A 89 -7.53 22.50 25.87
C ARG A 89 -6.51 22.95 24.85
N ILE A 90 -5.82 22.00 24.18
CA ILE A 90 -4.77 22.35 23.22
C ILE A 90 -5.40 22.74 21.88
N ARG A 91 -5.09 23.96 21.43
CA ARG A 91 -5.39 24.45 20.10
C ARG A 91 -4.22 24.19 19.15
N PRO A 92 -4.41 24.19 17.83
CA PRO A 92 -3.30 24.12 16.87
C PRO A 92 -2.22 25.18 17.11
N THR A 93 -2.61 26.39 17.53
CA THR A 93 -1.72 27.52 17.83
C THR A 93 -0.85 27.32 19.07
N ASP A 94 -1.22 26.39 19.95
CA ASP A 94 -0.49 26.10 21.19
C ASP A 94 0.67 25.11 20.98
N ILE A 95 0.79 24.55 19.75
CA ILE A 95 1.92 23.71 19.38
C ILE A 95 3.15 24.59 19.15
N LYS A 96 4.10 24.47 20.07
CA LYS A 96 5.35 25.24 20.07
C LYS A 96 6.52 24.41 19.51
N ILE A 97 7.63 25.08 19.28
CA ILE A 97 8.84 24.43 18.76
C ILE A 97 9.39 23.36 19.72
N GLU A 98 9.14 23.50 21.02
CA GLU A 98 9.51 22.52 22.04
C GLU A 98 8.71 21.21 21.85
N ASP A 99 7.40 21.31 21.56
CA ASP A 99 6.55 20.14 21.29
C ASP A 99 7.03 19.41 20.03
N VAL A 100 7.38 20.17 18.99
CA VAL A 100 7.96 19.61 17.75
C VAL A 100 9.29 18.92 18.04
N SER A 101 10.15 19.53 18.87
CA SER A 101 11.44 18.95 19.24
C SER A 101 11.29 17.64 20.03
N ASN A 102 10.32 17.58 20.96
CA ASN A 102 10.04 16.37 21.73
C ASN A 102 9.47 15.27 20.83
N PHE A 103 8.54 15.63 19.95
CA PHE A 103 8.00 14.71 18.96
C PHE A 103 9.07 14.20 17.98
N TYR A 104 10.00 15.07 17.56
CA TYR A 104 11.12 14.71 16.70
C TYR A 104 11.97 13.61 17.34
N LYS A 105 12.39 13.78 18.60
CA LYS A 105 13.18 12.79 19.33
C LYS A 105 12.46 11.45 19.42
N TRP A 106 11.18 11.47 19.80
CA TRP A 106 10.36 10.27 19.87
C TRP A 106 10.24 9.59 18.50
N ALA A 107 9.97 10.37 17.44
CA ALA A 107 9.80 9.83 16.09
C ALA A 107 11.10 9.26 15.50
N GLU A 108 12.26 9.82 15.90
CA GLU A 108 13.58 9.36 15.51
C GLU A 108 13.90 7.96 16.07
N GLU A 109 13.46 7.68 17.28
CA GLU A 109 13.59 6.37 17.90
C GLU A 109 12.56 5.37 17.39
N TYR A 110 11.37 5.85 17.03
CA TYR A 110 10.25 4.99 16.67
C TYR A 110 10.19 4.62 15.19
N TYR A 111 10.61 5.51 14.28
CA TYR A 111 10.51 5.34 12.84
C TYR A 111 11.87 5.16 12.18
N GLY A 112 11.96 4.25 11.21
CA GLY A 112 13.05 4.28 10.23
C GLY A 112 12.93 5.50 9.30
N ASP A 113 14.05 5.94 8.69
CA ASP A 113 14.20 7.21 7.97
C ASP A 113 13.09 7.52 6.95
N ARG A 114 12.65 6.53 6.18
CA ARG A 114 11.55 6.73 5.20
C ARG A 114 10.22 7.07 5.88
N SER A 115 9.87 6.34 6.94
CA SER A 115 8.63 6.57 7.69
C SER A 115 8.69 7.87 8.46
N PHE A 116 9.86 8.20 9.01
CA PHE A 116 10.16 9.46 9.64
C PHE A 116 9.91 10.63 8.68
N ASN A 117 10.51 10.60 7.49
CA ASN A 117 10.30 11.64 6.48
C ASN A 117 8.83 11.78 6.08
N LYS A 118 8.13 10.66 5.86
CA LYS A 118 6.70 10.68 5.56
C LYS A 118 5.87 11.33 6.67
N CYS A 119 6.18 11.01 7.93
CA CYS A 119 5.50 11.57 9.10
C CYS A 119 5.62 13.10 9.10
N PHE A 120 6.82 13.63 9.00
CA PHE A 120 7.06 15.07 9.07
C PHE A 120 6.52 15.83 7.85
N ILE A 121 6.55 15.21 6.65
CA ILE A 121 5.91 15.77 5.44
C ILE A 121 4.39 15.84 5.63
N ALA A 122 3.78 14.79 6.20
CA ALA A 122 2.34 14.77 6.47
C ALA A 122 1.94 15.83 7.53
N LEU A 123 2.71 15.97 8.59
CA LEU A 123 2.47 17.00 9.62
C LEU A 123 2.65 18.41 9.06
N ARG A 124 3.65 18.64 8.23
CA ARG A 124 3.81 19.92 7.53
C ARG A 124 2.58 20.23 6.69
N ALA A 125 2.08 19.27 5.92
CA ALA A 125 0.88 19.45 5.09
C ALA A 125 -0.39 19.67 5.93
N PHE A 126 -0.51 19.03 7.10
CA PHE A 126 -1.59 19.26 8.04
C PHE A 126 -1.61 20.71 8.55
N PHE A 127 -0.48 21.24 8.99
CA PHE A 127 -0.41 22.63 9.44
C PHE A 127 -0.57 23.65 8.30
N GLU A 128 -0.12 23.32 7.08
CA GLU A 128 -0.42 24.12 5.89
C GLU A 128 -1.92 24.18 5.61
N PHE A 129 -2.64 23.05 5.75
CA PHE A 129 -4.11 23.03 5.65
C PHE A 129 -4.77 23.96 6.67
N LEU A 130 -4.32 23.94 7.92
CA LEU A 130 -4.86 24.80 8.98
C LEU A 130 -4.66 26.30 8.67
N ILE A 131 -3.51 26.65 8.11
CA ILE A 131 -3.16 28.05 7.78
C ILE A 131 -3.88 28.50 6.52
N GLU A 132 -3.81 27.74 5.44
CA GLU A 132 -4.24 28.20 4.11
C GLU A 132 -5.73 27.95 3.84
N ILE A 133 -6.30 26.90 4.45
CA ILE A 133 -7.70 26.49 4.19
C ILE A 133 -8.62 26.86 5.34
N GLU A 134 -8.19 26.60 6.58
CA GLU A 134 -8.98 26.96 7.76
C GLU A 134 -8.69 28.38 8.26
N ASN A 135 -7.76 29.10 7.62
CA ASN A 135 -7.37 30.49 7.93
C ASN A 135 -6.94 30.73 9.40
N ILE A 136 -6.25 29.74 9.99
CA ILE A 136 -5.70 29.90 11.32
C ILE A 136 -4.42 30.75 11.25
N GLU A 137 -4.41 31.87 11.99
CA GLU A 137 -3.23 32.74 12.09
C GLU A 137 -2.13 32.09 12.93
N MET A 138 -1.24 31.36 12.28
CA MET A 138 -0.07 30.75 12.90
C MET A 138 1.06 30.52 11.91
N LYS A 139 2.27 30.29 12.42
CA LYS A 139 3.39 29.81 11.60
C LYS A 139 3.41 28.29 11.63
N ASN A 140 3.59 27.66 10.47
CA ASN A 140 3.72 26.21 10.40
C ASN A 140 4.96 25.75 11.19
N PRO A 141 4.80 25.02 12.31
CA PRO A 141 5.92 24.63 13.16
C PRO A 141 6.83 23.58 12.49
N PHE A 142 6.37 22.92 11.42
CA PHE A 142 7.12 21.94 10.64
C PHE A 142 7.72 22.52 9.33
N ARG A 143 7.62 23.84 9.11
CA ARG A 143 8.07 24.45 7.84
C ARG A 143 9.56 24.24 7.55
N LYS A 144 10.39 24.27 8.59
CA LYS A 144 11.85 24.15 8.48
C LYS A 144 12.35 22.70 8.55
N PHE A 145 11.45 21.72 8.49
CA PHE A 145 11.84 20.31 8.48
C PHE A 145 12.71 19.97 7.27
N VAL A 146 13.86 19.36 7.55
CA VAL A 146 14.77 18.83 6.53
C VAL A 146 14.68 17.31 6.56
N PRO A 147 14.28 16.66 5.42
CA PRO A 147 14.21 15.22 5.36
C PRO A 147 15.56 14.56 5.59
N LYS A 148 15.56 13.42 6.28
CA LYS A 148 16.75 12.56 6.41
C LYS A 148 17.13 11.97 5.05
N SER A 149 18.44 11.85 4.81
CA SER A 149 18.94 11.08 3.68
C SER A 149 18.58 9.61 3.84
N VAL A 150 17.86 9.06 2.86
CA VAL A 150 17.47 7.65 2.87
C VAL A 150 18.42 6.88 1.98
N THR A 151 19.23 6.03 2.60
CA THR A 151 20.07 5.09 1.83
C THR A 151 19.18 4.14 1.04
N PRO A 152 19.36 3.99 -0.28
CA PRO A 152 18.65 3.00 -1.04
C PRO A 152 18.91 1.61 -0.43
N SER A 153 17.85 0.87 -0.12
CA SER A 153 18.02 -0.53 0.28
C SER A 153 18.68 -1.30 -0.86
N SER A 154 19.57 -2.23 -0.53
CA SER A 154 20.13 -3.17 -1.50
C SER A 154 19.01 -3.81 -2.34
N ILE A 155 19.26 -4.00 -3.63
CA ILE A 155 18.32 -4.72 -4.48
C ILE A 155 18.58 -6.21 -4.26
N ASP A 156 18.07 -6.76 -3.16
CA ASP A 156 18.15 -8.19 -2.94
C ASP A 156 17.10 -8.88 -3.82
N ILE A 157 17.60 -9.78 -4.65
CA ILE A 157 16.81 -10.68 -5.47
C ILE A 157 16.85 -12.08 -4.85
N ILE A 158 15.80 -12.85 -5.09
CA ILE A 158 15.76 -14.26 -4.69
C ILE A 158 16.35 -15.10 -5.81
N THR A 159 17.20 -16.09 -5.45
CA THR A 159 17.67 -17.09 -6.40
C THR A 159 16.62 -18.19 -6.59
N GLU A 160 16.81 -19.04 -7.61
CA GLU A 160 15.92 -20.17 -7.85
C GLU A 160 15.92 -21.14 -6.67
N ASP A 161 17.11 -21.50 -6.16
CA ASP A 161 17.25 -22.42 -5.03
C ASP A 161 16.59 -21.87 -3.77
N GLU A 162 16.80 -20.59 -3.47
CA GLU A 162 16.14 -19.93 -2.34
C GLU A 162 14.61 -19.91 -2.51
N PHE A 163 14.11 -19.65 -3.72
CA PHE A 163 12.69 -19.67 -3.98
C PHE A 163 12.09 -21.06 -3.78
N ASN A 164 12.76 -22.11 -4.29
CA ASN A 164 12.34 -23.48 -4.12
C ASN A 164 12.38 -23.92 -2.65
N GLN A 165 13.36 -23.44 -1.87
CA GLN A 165 13.39 -23.65 -0.42
C GLN A 165 12.19 -22.99 0.29
N VAL A 166 11.78 -21.78 -0.12
CA VAL A 166 10.56 -21.15 0.41
C VAL A 166 9.32 -21.99 0.09
N LEU A 167 9.19 -22.49 -1.15
CA LEU A 167 8.06 -23.34 -1.54
C LEU A 167 8.03 -24.66 -0.74
N ALA A 168 9.19 -25.28 -0.51
CA ALA A 168 9.30 -26.48 0.32
C ALA A 168 8.95 -26.20 1.79
N ALA A 169 9.36 -25.06 2.31
CA ALA A 169 9.05 -24.66 3.67
C ALA A 169 7.54 -24.50 3.92
N VAL A 170 6.74 -24.16 2.90
CA VAL A 170 5.27 -24.10 3.04
C VAL A 170 4.67 -25.45 3.45
N ASP A 171 5.29 -26.56 3.02
CA ASP A 171 4.81 -27.91 3.35
C ASP A 171 5.38 -28.44 4.66
N THR A 172 6.59 -28.00 5.03
CA THR A 172 7.37 -28.66 6.09
C THR A 172 7.52 -27.83 7.35
N PHE A 173 7.45 -26.50 7.24
CA PHE A 173 7.66 -25.62 8.39
C PHE A 173 6.38 -25.42 9.19
N ASN A 174 6.51 -25.22 10.52
CA ASN A 174 5.38 -24.99 11.41
C ASN A 174 4.58 -23.73 10.99
N PRO A 175 3.29 -23.87 10.60
CA PRO A 175 2.49 -22.74 10.11
C PRO A 175 2.02 -21.77 11.20
N PHE A 176 2.21 -22.10 12.47
CA PHE A 176 1.67 -21.31 13.58
C PHE A 176 2.68 -20.28 14.09
N ILE A 177 2.22 -19.03 14.23
CA ILE A 177 3.00 -17.92 14.79
C ILE A 177 2.16 -17.11 15.79
N THR A 178 2.82 -16.62 16.84
CA THR A 178 2.24 -15.63 17.75
C THR A 178 2.66 -14.24 17.27
N LEU A 179 1.75 -13.46 16.69
CA LEU A 179 2.05 -12.14 16.17
C LEU A 179 2.40 -11.17 17.30
N GLY A 180 3.58 -10.54 17.19
CA GLY A 180 4.08 -9.62 18.21
C GLY A 180 4.43 -10.28 19.55
N GLY A 181 4.60 -11.60 19.58
CA GLY A 181 4.96 -12.34 20.78
C GLY A 181 3.87 -12.45 21.84
N LYS A 182 2.66 -11.96 21.58
CA LYS A 182 1.52 -11.95 22.51
C LYS A 182 0.23 -12.37 21.81
N GLY A 183 -0.68 -13.00 22.54
CA GLY A 183 -1.98 -13.39 22.03
C GLY A 183 -2.05 -14.81 21.45
N GLU A 184 -3.12 -15.11 20.74
CA GLU A 184 -3.37 -16.44 20.16
C GLU A 184 -2.45 -16.74 18.98
N LYS A 185 -2.09 -18.02 18.85
CA LYS A 185 -1.36 -18.52 17.69
C LYS A 185 -2.23 -18.44 16.44
N LYS A 186 -1.68 -17.82 15.38
CA LYS A 186 -2.35 -17.74 14.08
C LYS A 186 -1.76 -18.74 13.11
N ASN A 187 -2.61 -19.47 12.41
CA ASN A 187 -2.21 -20.33 11.32
C ASN A 187 -1.99 -19.48 10.04
N LEU A 188 -0.76 -19.43 9.56
CA LEU A 188 -0.38 -18.70 8.34
C LEU A 188 -0.45 -19.56 7.08
N TYR A 189 -0.67 -20.86 7.19
CA TYR A 189 -0.87 -21.71 6.02
C TYR A 189 -2.18 -21.37 5.32
N LYS A 190 -2.10 -21.24 4.00
CA LYS A 190 -3.25 -21.13 3.07
C LYS A 190 -2.96 -22.01 1.84
N PRO A 191 -3.97 -22.71 1.29
CA PRO A 191 -3.77 -23.60 0.14
C PRO A 191 -3.17 -22.90 -1.08
N TYR A 192 -3.47 -21.61 -1.25
CA TYR A 192 -3.04 -20.80 -2.40
C TYR A 192 -1.65 -20.13 -2.25
N LEU A 193 -0.91 -20.38 -1.18
CA LEU A 193 0.37 -19.67 -0.94
C LEU A 193 1.41 -19.96 -2.02
N LYS A 194 1.63 -21.23 -2.34
CA LYS A 194 2.63 -21.63 -3.34
C LYS A 194 2.30 -21.05 -4.70
N ASP A 195 1.04 -21.19 -5.12
CA ASP A 195 0.58 -20.69 -6.40
C ASP A 195 0.66 -19.17 -6.46
N GLY A 196 0.31 -18.49 -5.35
CA GLY A 196 0.47 -17.06 -5.22
C GLY A 196 1.93 -16.63 -5.35
N PHE A 197 2.87 -17.30 -4.68
CA PHE A 197 4.30 -16.97 -4.79
C PHE A 197 4.83 -17.18 -6.22
N LYS A 198 4.47 -18.28 -6.88
CA LYS A 198 4.81 -18.54 -8.29
C LYS A 198 4.23 -17.47 -9.20
N LEU A 199 2.93 -17.14 -9.09
CA LEU A 199 2.31 -16.07 -9.88
C LEU A 199 3.00 -14.71 -9.68
N PHE A 200 3.35 -14.35 -8.45
CA PHE A 200 4.08 -13.10 -8.18
C PHE A 200 5.45 -13.07 -8.85
N LEU A 201 6.20 -14.17 -8.78
CA LEU A 201 7.51 -14.27 -9.40
C LEU A 201 7.41 -14.21 -10.92
N LEU A 202 6.50 -14.99 -11.51
CA LEU A 202 6.43 -15.20 -12.96
C LEU A 202 5.72 -14.08 -13.71
N THR A 203 4.85 -13.30 -13.03
CA THR A 203 4.17 -12.14 -13.65
C THR A 203 4.88 -10.82 -13.35
N GLY A 204 5.63 -10.75 -12.26
CA GLY A 204 6.19 -9.50 -11.76
C GLY A 204 5.13 -8.42 -11.48
N GLY A 205 3.84 -8.79 -11.39
CA GLY A 205 2.72 -7.88 -11.15
C GLY A 205 2.76 -7.21 -9.77
N ARG A 206 1.93 -6.18 -9.58
CA ARG A 206 1.68 -5.65 -8.22
C ARG A 206 0.75 -6.60 -7.48
N ARG A 207 0.81 -6.59 -6.15
CA ARG A 207 0.07 -7.55 -5.31
C ARG A 207 -1.42 -7.64 -5.67
N GLU A 208 -2.10 -6.52 -5.78
CA GLU A 208 -3.52 -6.47 -6.14
C GLU A 208 -3.77 -6.97 -7.56
N GLU A 209 -2.89 -6.59 -8.51
CA GLU A 209 -2.97 -7.03 -9.91
C GLU A 209 -2.87 -8.56 -10.02
N VAL A 210 -1.92 -9.18 -9.30
CA VAL A 210 -1.70 -10.63 -9.35
C VAL A 210 -2.80 -11.43 -8.65
N VAL A 211 -3.27 -10.94 -7.50
CA VAL A 211 -4.34 -11.61 -6.75
C VAL A 211 -5.65 -11.62 -7.55
N ASP A 212 -5.92 -10.58 -8.32
CA ASP A 212 -7.18 -10.43 -9.05
C ASP A 212 -7.10 -10.85 -10.52
N LEU A 213 -6.01 -11.52 -10.96
CA LEU A 213 -5.92 -12.10 -12.29
C LEU A 213 -7.04 -13.12 -12.54
N LYS A 214 -7.67 -13.00 -13.71
CA LYS A 214 -8.71 -13.90 -14.20
C LYS A 214 -8.30 -14.59 -15.49
N TRP A 215 -8.91 -15.70 -15.76
CA TRP A 215 -8.70 -16.41 -17.02
C TRP A 215 -9.19 -15.61 -18.24
N SER A 216 -10.18 -14.74 -18.05
CA SER A 216 -10.67 -13.80 -19.09
C SER A 216 -9.67 -12.68 -19.42
N ASP A 217 -8.64 -12.46 -18.59
CA ASP A 217 -7.61 -11.45 -18.85
C ASP A 217 -6.57 -11.93 -19.87
N ILE A 218 -6.56 -13.23 -20.22
CA ILE A 218 -5.61 -13.81 -21.18
C ILE A 218 -6.05 -13.50 -22.61
N TYR A 219 -5.14 -12.90 -23.36
CA TYR A 219 -5.31 -12.58 -24.77
C TYR A 219 -4.18 -13.22 -25.59
N SER A 220 -4.49 -13.70 -26.80
CA SER A 220 -3.51 -14.20 -27.75
C SER A 220 -3.33 -13.19 -28.88
N THR A 221 -2.09 -12.79 -29.16
CA THR A 221 -1.78 -11.93 -30.30
C THR A 221 -1.92 -12.68 -31.61
N PRO A 222 -2.02 -11.99 -32.78
CA PRO A 222 -2.02 -12.65 -34.09
C PRO A 222 -0.77 -13.52 -34.33
N GLN A 223 0.34 -13.24 -33.66
CA GLN A 223 1.57 -14.02 -33.73
C GLN A 223 1.58 -15.23 -32.78
N GLY A 224 0.48 -15.48 -32.07
CA GLY A 224 0.33 -16.60 -31.15
C GLY A 224 0.94 -16.38 -29.77
N VAL A 225 1.47 -15.18 -29.46
CA VAL A 225 2.00 -14.86 -28.14
C VAL A 225 0.84 -14.56 -27.19
N LYS A 226 0.87 -15.18 -26.00
CA LYS A 226 -0.14 -14.94 -24.96
C LYS A 226 0.31 -13.84 -24.01
N LEU A 227 -0.63 -13.03 -23.53
CA LEU A 227 -0.41 -11.98 -22.55
C LEU A 227 -1.66 -11.72 -21.70
N PHE A 228 -1.48 -11.20 -20.51
CA PHE A 228 -2.56 -10.64 -19.72
C PHE A 228 -2.82 -9.18 -20.11
N ILE A 229 -4.08 -8.82 -20.26
CA ILE A 229 -4.55 -7.44 -20.43
C ILE A 229 -5.36 -7.07 -19.19
N ILE A 230 -4.79 -6.31 -18.30
CA ILE A 230 -5.40 -5.93 -17.01
C ILE A 230 -5.49 -4.41 -16.84
N ASP A 231 -6.30 -3.96 -15.91
CA ASP A 231 -6.34 -2.55 -15.53
C ASP A 231 -5.07 -2.15 -14.76
N ASN A 232 -4.46 -1.03 -15.14
CA ASN A 232 -3.40 -0.41 -14.34
C ASN A 232 -4.03 0.36 -13.18
N LEU A 233 -4.34 -0.34 -12.08
CA LEU A 233 -5.08 0.19 -10.95
C LEU A 233 -4.44 1.45 -10.34
N LYS A 234 -3.10 1.53 -10.32
CA LYS A 234 -2.39 2.70 -9.81
C LYS A 234 -2.66 3.94 -10.67
N VAL A 235 -2.59 3.81 -11.98
CA VAL A 235 -2.84 4.93 -12.91
C VAL A 235 -4.32 5.29 -12.92
N LYS A 236 -5.21 4.29 -12.92
CA LYS A 236 -6.66 4.48 -12.86
C LYS A 236 -7.10 5.30 -11.63
N ARG A 237 -6.49 5.05 -10.46
CA ARG A 237 -6.75 5.83 -9.22
C ARG A 237 -6.24 7.26 -9.29
N MET A 238 -5.20 7.54 -10.08
CA MET A 238 -4.60 8.88 -10.19
C MET A 238 -5.31 9.76 -11.23
N LYS A 239 -6.03 9.16 -12.19
CA LYS A 239 -6.70 9.89 -13.28
C LYS A 239 -8.16 10.13 -12.92
N LYS A 240 -8.61 11.40 -12.92
CA LYS A 240 -10.01 11.78 -12.73
C LYS A 240 -10.93 11.39 -13.90
N ASN A 241 -10.37 11.11 -15.08
CA ASN A 241 -11.13 10.74 -16.27
C ASN A 241 -11.10 9.22 -16.44
N ASN A 242 -12.26 8.62 -16.68
CA ASN A 242 -12.50 7.18 -16.93
C ASN A 242 -11.80 6.63 -18.20
N LYS A 243 -10.63 7.16 -18.60
CA LYS A 243 -9.85 6.58 -19.66
C LYS A 243 -9.31 5.23 -19.21
N GLU A 244 -9.58 4.21 -19.99
CA GLU A 244 -9.04 2.87 -19.78
C GLU A 244 -7.51 2.92 -19.76
N CYS A 245 -6.94 2.53 -18.63
CA CYS A 245 -5.51 2.43 -18.45
C CYS A 245 -5.16 0.95 -18.36
N LYS A 246 -4.85 0.33 -19.51
CA LYS A 246 -4.48 -1.07 -19.56
C LYS A 246 -3.00 -1.28 -19.27
N LYS A 247 -2.67 -2.43 -18.75
CA LYS A 247 -1.33 -2.95 -18.55
C LYS A 247 -1.24 -4.33 -19.19
N TYR A 248 -0.10 -4.59 -19.82
CA TYR A 248 0.19 -5.84 -20.50
C TYR A 248 1.25 -6.61 -19.75
N ILE A 249 1.06 -7.90 -19.51
CA ILE A 249 2.04 -8.79 -18.89
C ILE A 249 2.20 -9.98 -19.83
N GLY A 250 3.41 -10.15 -20.40
CA GLY A 250 3.71 -11.28 -21.28
C GLY A 250 3.68 -12.60 -20.53
N ILE A 251 3.06 -13.61 -21.12
CA ILE A 251 3.07 -14.97 -20.61
C ILE A 251 4.23 -15.70 -21.29
N ASN A 252 5.37 -15.81 -20.55
CA ASN A 252 6.52 -16.58 -21.00
C ASN A 252 6.29 -18.07 -20.75
N VAL A 253 7.19 -18.89 -21.26
CA VAL A 253 7.03 -20.36 -21.19
C VAL A 253 6.90 -20.85 -19.76
N ASP A 254 7.69 -20.33 -18.81
CA ASP A 254 7.61 -20.76 -17.40
C ASP A 254 6.26 -20.41 -16.77
N LEU A 255 5.69 -19.26 -17.12
CA LEU A 255 4.36 -18.84 -16.67
C LEU A 255 3.27 -19.64 -17.39
N GLU A 256 3.42 -19.92 -18.69
CA GLU A 256 2.46 -20.71 -19.46
C GLU A 256 2.37 -22.14 -18.92
N ASP A 257 3.51 -22.81 -18.69
CA ASP A 257 3.55 -24.13 -18.11
C ASP A 257 2.84 -24.17 -16.75
N PHE A 258 3.11 -23.17 -15.91
CA PHE A 258 2.45 -23.06 -14.61
C PHE A 258 0.93 -22.78 -14.72
N LEU A 259 0.49 -21.95 -15.68
CA LEU A 259 -0.93 -21.71 -15.90
C LEU A 259 -1.65 -22.95 -16.43
N ILE A 260 -0.97 -23.78 -17.24
CA ILE A 260 -1.49 -25.08 -17.69
C ILE A 260 -1.70 -26.02 -16.49
N GLU A 261 -0.74 -26.08 -15.55
CA GLU A 261 -0.89 -26.84 -14.30
C GLU A 261 -2.14 -26.37 -13.48
N LEU A 262 -2.48 -25.09 -13.53
CA LEU A 262 -3.67 -24.51 -12.86
C LEU A 262 -4.98 -24.69 -13.65
N GLY A 263 -4.94 -25.27 -14.86
CA GLY A 263 -6.11 -25.56 -15.69
C GLY A 263 -6.42 -24.50 -16.75
N MET A 264 -5.40 -23.84 -17.31
CA MET A 264 -5.58 -22.82 -18.34
C MET A 264 -6.34 -23.35 -19.56
N ASN A 265 -6.06 -24.59 -19.99
CA ASN A 265 -6.65 -25.18 -21.19
C ASN A 265 -8.19 -25.27 -21.12
N GLU A 266 -8.72 -25.51 -19.91
CA GLU A 266 -10.16 -25.66 -19.69
C GLU A 266 -10.85 -24.35 -19.30
N LYS A 267 -10.07 -23.40 -18.71
CA LYS A 267 -10.63 -22.21 -18.04
C LYS A 267 -10.41 -20.91 -18.80
N ILE A 268 -9.54 -20.88 -19.80
CA ILE A 268 -9.24 -19.67 -20.57
C ILE A 268 -10.52 -19.00 -21.07
N GLY A 269 -10.61 -17.68 -20.89
CA GLY A 269 -11.79 -16.87 -21.26
C GLY A 269 -12.91 -16.85 -20.21
N THR A 270 -12.83 -17.66 -19.14
CA THR A 270 -13.82 -17.58 -18.04
C THR A 270 -13.52 -16.42 -17.10
N ASP A 271 -14.55 -15.90 -16.41
CA ASP A 271 -14.40 -14.81 -15.42
C ASP A 271 -13.98 -15.32 -14.03
N GLU A 272 -13.42 -16.54 -13.98
CA GLU A 272 -12.92 -17.15 -12.76
C GLU A 272 -11.53 -16.60 -12.41
N TYR A 273 -11.26 -16.41 -11.12
CA TYR A 273 -9.93 -16.02 -10.67
C TYR A 273 -8.92 -17.17 -10.81
N ILE A 274 -7.70 -16.86 -11.27
CA ILE A 274 -6.61 -17.84 -11.37
C ILE A 274 -6.17 -18.28 -9.99
N LEU A 275 -5.93 -17.31 -9.10
CA LEU A 275 -5.56 -17.59 -7.72
C LEU A 275 -6.80 -17.69 -6.83
N TYR A 276 -6.99 -18.82 -6.19
CA TYR A 276 -8.07 -19.06 -5.24
C TYR A 276 -9.46 -18.76 -5.86
N PRO A 277 -9.91 -19.57 -6.87
CA PRO A 277 -11.12 -19.33 -7.65
C PRO A 277 -12.39 -19.20 -6.79
N ASN A 278 -12.55 -20.09 -5.80
CA ASN A 278 -13.69 -20.09 -4.86
C ASN A 278 -13.41 -19.27 -3.62
N ARG A 279 -12.86 -18.07 -3.80
CA ARG A 279 -12.44 -17.23 -2.68
C ARG A 279 -13.60 -16.80 -1.79
N THR A 280 -13.42 -16.98 -0.49
CA THR A 280 -14.31 -16.45 0.55
C THR A 280 -13.75 -15.20 1.24
N SER A 281 -12.53 -14.81 0.87
CA SER A 281 -11.78 -13.68 1.45
C SER A 281 -11.64 -12.54 0.46
N THR A 282 -11.53 -11.31 0.97
CA THR A 282 -11.29 -10.13 0.13
C THR A 282 -9.88 -10.15 -0.47
N THR A 283 -9.69 -9.48 -1.60
CA THR A 283 -8.36 -9.25 -2.21
C THR A 283 -7.33 -8.73 -1.21
N LYS A 284 -7.72 -7.79 -0.34
CA LYS A 284 -6.86 -7.23 0.71
C LYS A 284 -6.42 -8.30 1.73
N THR A 285 -7.30 -9.20 2.10
CA THR A 285 -7.00 -10.33 3.01
C THR A 285 -6.00 -11.28 2.36
N ILE A 286 -6.26 -11.70 1.11
CA ILE A 286 -5.37 -12.60 0.35
C ILE A 286 -3.97 -11.98 0.18
N MET A 287 -3.89 -10.68 -0.17
CA MET A 287 -2.60 -9.97 -0.25
C MET A 287 -1.84 -9.97 1.09
N THR A 288 -2.56 -9.85 2.19
CA THR A 288 -1.97 -9.87 3.54
C THR A 288 -1.48 -11.27 3.89
N ASP A 289 -2.27 -12.30 3.60
CA ASP A 289 -1.90 -13.70 3.83
C ASP A 289 -0.66 -14.08 3.03
N LEU A 290 -0.60 -13.73 1.74
CA LEU A 290 0.58 -13.95 0.90
C LEU A 290 1.83 -13.23 1.44
N SER A 291 1.68 -11.98 1.86
CA SER A 291 2.83 -11.21 2.37
C SER A 291 3.36 -11.78 3.69
N ARG A 292 2.47 -12.15 4.61
CA ARG A 292 2.83 -12.74 5.90
C ARG A 292 3.35 -14.17 5.74
N GLY A 293 2.68 -14.95 4.88
CA GLY A 293 3.11 -16.30 4.55
C GLY A 293 4.52 -16.31 3.95
N PHE A 294 4.78 -15.44 2.97
CA PHE A 294 6.12 -15.35 2.37
C PHE A 294 7.20 -15.04 3.40
N SER A 295 7.00 -14.05 4.26
CA SER A 295 7.97 -13.71 5.31
C SER A 295 8.20 -14.87 6.28
N HIS A 296 7.13 -15.52 6.71
CA HIS A 296 7.19 -16.64 7.65
C HIS A 296 7.94 -17.86 7.07
N TYR A 297 7.59 -18.25 5.85
CA TYR A 297 8.21 -19.41 5.22
C TYR A 297 9.61 -19.13 4.68
N LYS A 298 9.93 -17.88 4.34
CA LYS A 298 11.30 -17.44 4.08
C LYS A 298 12.20 -17.63 5.31
N GLU A 299 11.71 -17.23 6.49
CA GLU A 299 12.42 -17.46 7.75
C GLU A 299 12.56 -18.97 8.04
N GLY A 300 11.48 -19.74 7.83
CA GLY A 300 11.48 -21.20 7.95
C GLY A 300 12.45 -21.89 7.01
N ALA A 301 12.69 -21.32 5.81
CA ALA A 301 13.70 -21.79 4.86
C ALA A 301 15.14 -21.36 5.24
N GLY A 302 15.35 -20.62 6.35
CA GLY A 302 16.67 -20.16 6.78
C GLY A 302 17.28 -19.04 5.96
N ILE A 303 16.50 -18.37 5.10
CA ILE A 303 16.97 -17.30 4.23
C ILE A 303 17.11 -15.99 5.03
N LYS A 304 18.36 -15.54 5.22
CA LYS A 304 18.68 -14.35 6.02
C LYS A 304 18.58 -13.02 5.26
N LYS A 305 18.45 -13.06 3.92
CA LYS A 305 18.29 -11.86 3.10
C LYS A 305 17.07 -11.05 3.52
N ASP A 306 17.15 -9.72 3.49
CA ASP A 306 16.01 -8.83 3.72
C ASP A 306 15.13 -8.74 2.47
N ILE A 307 14.47 -9.85 2.18
CA ILE A 307 13.53 -9.98 1.07
C ILE A 307 12.10 -10.19 1.58
N SER A 308 11.16 -9.58 0.92
CA SER A 308 9.72 -9.71 1.13
C SER A 308 9.03 -10.17 -0.15
N LEU A 309 7.75 -10.46 -0.12
CA LEU A 309 6.99 -10.82 -1.33
C LEU A 309 7.18 -9.81 -2.48
N SER A 310 7.32 -8.51 -2.17
CA SER A 310 7.56 -7.48 -3.19
C SER A 310 8.92 -7.60 -3.91
N ASN A 311 9.88 -8.31 -3.33
CA ASN A 311 11.18 -8.56 -3.97
C ASN A 311 11.08 -9.58 -5.11
N LEU A 312 10.03 -10.41 -5.16
CA LEU A 312 9.77 -11.29 -6.31
C LEU A 312 9.58 -10.46 -7.59
N ARG A 313 8.89 -9.32 -7.51
CA ARG A 313 8.81 -8.39 -8.64
C ARG A 313 10.18 -7.79 -9.00
N LYS A 314 11.05 -7.50 -8.02
CA LYS A 314 12.42 -7.02 -8.30
C LYS A 314 13.21 -8.10 -9.05
N THR A 315 13.10 -9.35 -8.63
CA THR A 315 13.71 -10.50 -9.31
C THR A 315 13.24 -10.60 -10.75
N TYR A 316 11.93 -10.59 -10.99
CA TYR A 316 11.35 -10.59 -12.33
C TYR A 316 11.91 -9.45 -13.19
N LEU A 317 11.92 -8.21 -12.70
CA LEU A 317 12.41 -7.06 -13.44
C LEU A 317 13.92 -7.13 -13.72
N THR A 318 14.70 -7.69 -12.82
CA THR A 318 16.14 -7.89 -13.02
C THR A 318 16.41 -8.82 -14.20
N TRP A 319 15.69 -9.94 -14.29
CA TRP A 319 15.81 -10.86 -15.43
C TRP A 319 15.32 -10.27 -16.74
N HIS A 320 14.24 -9.49 -16.71
CA HIS A 320 13.75 -8.77 -17.88
C HIS A 320 14.72 -7.71 -18.37
N HIS A 321 15.38 -7.00 -17.44
CA HIS A 321 16.36 -5.99 -17.78
C HIS A 321 17.59 -6.56 -18.50
N GLN A 322 17.99 -7.78 -18.21
CA GLN A 322 19.09 -8.47 -18.91
C GLN A 322 18.78 -8.71 -20.40
N VAL A 323 17.49 -8.83 -20.76
CA VAL A 323 17.05 -9.08 -22.14
C VAL A 323 16.58 -7.82 -22.84
N LEU A 324 15.88 -6.93 -22.13
CA LEU A 324 15.20 -5.77 -22.69
C LEU A 324 15.97 -4.46 -22.48
N GLY A 325 16.99 -4.43 -21.59
CA GLY A 325 17.71 -3.20 -21.26
C GLY A 325 16.74 -2.09 -20.79
N ASP A 326 16.84 -0.92 -21.40
CA ASP A 326 16.03 0.27 -21.05
C ASP A 326 14.54 0.07 -21.33
N ASP A 327 14.14 -0.82 -22.23
CA ASP A 327 12.74 -1.13 -22.54
C ASP A 327 12.03 -1.90 -21.41
N THR A 328 12.74 -2.35 -20.37
CA THR A 328 12.16 -2.95 -19.17
C THR A 328 11.10 -2.05 -18.54
N GLY A 329 11.24 -0.73 -18.66
CA GLY A 329 10.26 0.26 -18.22
C GLY A 329 8.87 0.04 -18.82
N LEU A 330 8.79 -0.36 -20.09
CA LEU A 330 7.55 -0.60 -20.83
C LEU A 330 6.77 -1.79 -20.24
N VAL A 331 7.48 -2.88 -19.94
CA VAL A 331 6.88 -4.09 -19.35
C VAL A 331 6.50 -3.88 -17.90
N SER A 332 7.30 -3.12 -17.14
CA SER A 332 7.05 -2.88 -15.72
C SER A 332 5.96 -1.86 -15.42
N SER A 333 5.46 -1.16 -16.42
CA SER A 333 4.53 -0.02 -16.30
C SER A 333 5.09 1.12 -15.41
N HIS A 334 6.41 1.33 -15.42
CA HIS A 334 7.08 2.48 -14.80
C HIS A 334 7.27 3.63 -15.79
N SER A 335 6.94 3.43 -17.07
CA SER A 335 7.00 4.49 -18.08
C SER A 335 6.07 5.63 -17.68
N THR A 336 6.55 6.84 -17.86
CA THR A 336 5.80 8.06 -17.61
C THR A 336 4.48 8.04 -18.35
N THR A 337 3.46 8.54 -17.71
CA THR A 337 2.05 8.60 -18.12
C THR A 337 1.80 9.07 -19.56
N GLN A 338 2.74 9.80 -20.16
CA GLN A 338 2.61 10.39 -21.49
C GLN A 338 2.68 9.40 -22.67
N VAL A 339 3.36 8.27 -22.51
CA VAL A 339 3.52 7.27 -23.58
C VAL A 339 2.29 6.37 -23.70
N LEU A 340 1.62 6.06 -22.55
CA LEU A 340 0.45 5.20 -22.54
C LEU A 340 -0.86 5.90 -22.94
N GLU A 341 -0.87 7.22 -22.99
CA GLU A 341 -2.07 8.00 -23.25
C GLU A 341 -2.47 8.08 -24.72
N LYS A 342 -1.55 7.86 -25.62
CA LYS A 342 -1.75 8.19 -27.05
C LYS A 342 -2.23 7.03 -27.90
N TYR A 343 -2.01 5.76 -27.52
CA TYR A 343 -2.26 4.63 -28.42
C TYR A 343 -2.84 3.44 -27.70
N TYR A 344 -3.89 2.90 -28.23
CA TYR A 344 -4.63 1.72 -27.76
C TYR A 344 -3.82 0.41 -27.80
N LEU A 345 -2.68 0.41 -28.41
CA LEU A 345 -1.59 -0.57 -28.38
C LEU A 345 -0.37 0.18 -28.90
N ASP A 346 0.46 0.75 -28.02
CA ASP A 346 1.75 1.25 -28.48
C ASP A 346 2.54 0.05 -29.05
N PRO A 347 2.88 0.05 -30.33
CA PRO A 347 3.62 -1.06 -30.95
C PRO A 347 4.92 -1.39 -30.21
N LYS A 348 5.57 -0.39 -29.60
CA LYS A 348 6.78 -0.60 -28.81
C LYS A 348 6.51 -1.38 -27.52
N VAL A 349 5.38 -1.10 -26.81
CA VAL A 349 5.00 -1.85 -25.62
C VAL A 349 4.67 -3.28 -26.01
N LEU A 350 3.91 -3.49 -27.06
CA LEU A 350 3.56 -4.84 -27.53
C LEU A 350 4.81 -5.61 -27.92
N THR A 351 5.72 -5.02 -28.71
CA THR A 351 6.98 -5.65 -29.09
C THR A 351 7.85 -6.01 -27.88
N ALA A 352 7.96 -5.12 -26.88
CA ALA A 352 8.71 -5.41 -25.66
C ALA A 352 8.09 -6.56 -24.86
N VAL A 353 6.75 -6.60 -24.78
CA VAL A 353 6.00 -7.69 -24.10
C VAL A 353 6.18 -9.02 -24.84
N GLU A 354 6.11 -9.02 -26.17
CA GLU A 354 6.34 -10.21 -27.01
C GLU A 354 7.78 -10.72 -26.88
N ILE A 355 8.78 -9.84 -26.95
CA ILE A 355 10.19 -10.19 -26.72
C ILE A 355 10.37 -10.77 -25.32
N SER A 356 9.74 -10.16 -24.32
CA SER A 356 9.77 -10.66 -22.96
C SER A 356 9.17 -12.06 -22.85
N ALA A 357 8.01 -12.28 -23.42
CA ALA A 357 7.33 -13.58 -23.39
C ALA A 357 8.14 -14.69 -24.10
N LEU A 358 8.79 -14.38 -25.23
CA LEU A 358 9.53 -15.35 -26.02
C LEU A 358 10.95 -15.62 -25.52
N LYS A 359 11.64 -14.63 -24.95
CA LYS A 359 13.08 -14.69 -24.66
C LYS A 359 13.43 -14.73 -23.18
N VAL A 360 12.53 -14.30 -22.31
CA VAL A 360 12.84 -14.26 -20.88
C VAL A 360 12.48 -15.57 -20.21
N ARG A 361 13.46 -16.15 -19.52
CA ARG A 361 13.29 -17.23 -18.57
C ARG A 361 13.56 -16.70 -17.17
N VAL A 362 12.66 -16.94 -16.25
CA VAL A 362 12.90 -16.59 -14.85
C VAL A 362 14.02 -17.50 -14.34
N PHE A 363 15.00 -16.87 -13.67
CA PHE A 363 16.27 -17.49 -13.26
C PHE A 363 17.26 -17.83 -14.39
N GLY A 364 17.05 -17.33 -15.63
CA GLY A 364 18.02 -17.44 -16.72
C GLY A 364 18.27 -18.85 -17.26
N LYS A 365 17.35 -19.78 -17.04
CA LYS A 365 17.42 -21.10 -17.67
C LYS A 365 17.34 -20.98 -19.20
N LYS A 366 18.29 -21.61 -19.92
CA LYS A 366 18.33 -21.69 -21.39
C LYS A 366 17.44 -22.81 -21.88
#